data_79c4d6c1ae53fc712cf34712381727e9
#
_entry.id   79c4d6c1ae53fc712cf34712381727e9
#
_cell.length_a   1.000
_cell.length_b   1.000
_cell.length_c   1.000
_cell.angle_alpha   90.00
_cell.angle_beta   90.00
_cell.angle_gamma   90.00
#
_symmetry.space_group_name_H-M   'P 1'
#
loop_
_entity.id
_entity.type
_entity.pdbx_description
1 polymer ?
#
loop_
_entity_poly.entity_id
_entity_poly.type
_entity_poly.pdbx_seq_one_letter_code
_entity_poly.pdbx_strand_id
1 'polypeptide(L)'
;VGDYEILENKADESPNCIEAGDLYFIFSQNEKQDHKRINDDLIVKKQILLSEALCGLSLKYNHPSGKSIVIEYNDIITNNSNYKIDDMGFYNRSTRRTGKLIFNFEIIFPRSLDEQRKQLLVKLLPKRKPENIPEDIEYYGLTKTQKDINPRDIGGPDFEDFNGNPIDDIPAQCTQQ
;
A
#
# COMPACT_ATOMS: atom_id res chain seq x y z
N VAL A 1 -2.68 -11.12 14.96
CA VAL A 1 -1.31 -11.31 15.46
C VAL A 1 -1.39 -11.30 16.97
N GLY A 2 -0.78 -12.30 17.64
CA GLY A 2 -0.90 -12.49 19.08
C GLY A 2 -2.09 -13.35 19.52
N ASP A 3 -2.85 -13.93 18.60
CA ASP A 3 -3.82 -14.97 18.93
C ASP A 3 -3.08 -16.18 19.50
N TYR A 4 -3.67 -16.80 20.50
CA TYR A 4 -3.12 -18.01 21.09
C TYR A 4 -4.19 -19.09 21.24
N GLU A 5 -3.76 -20.33 21.27
CA GLU A 5 -4.60 -21.48 21.56
C GLU A 5 -3.99 -22.22 22.76
N ILE A 6 -4.83 -22.59 23.71
CA ILE A 6 -4.38 -23.30 24.93
C ILE A 6 -4.82 -24.73 24.80
N LEU A 7 -3.87 -25.66 24.97
CA LEU A 7 -4.15 -27.08 25.16
C LEU A 7 -3.92 -27.40 26.64
N GLU A 8 -5.02 -27.51 27.36
CA GLU A 8 -4.99 -27.84 28.79
C GLU A 8 -4.39 -29.22 29.06
N ASN A 9 -3.55 -29.32 30.10
CA ASN A 9 -2.92 -30.56 30.55
C ASN A 9 -2.11 -31.29 29.45
N LYS A 10 -1.43 -30.56 28.56
CA LYS A 10 -0.63 -31.12 27.44
C LYS A 10 0.85 -30.75 27.49
N ALA A 11 1.30 -30.01 28.50
CA ALA A 11 2.71 -29.72 28.70
C ALA A 11 3.37 -30.89 29.53
N ASP A 12 4.68 -30.75 29.76
CA ASP A 12 5.44 -31.74 30.53
C ASP A 12 4.96 -31.86 31.98
N GLU A 13 4.97 -33.07 32.50
CA GLU A 13 4.70 -33.35 33.92
C GLU A 13 5.92 -32.96 34.76
N SER A 14 5.70 -32.15 35.79
CA SER A 14 6.73 -31.85 36.77
C SER A 14 6.67 -32.86 37.93
N PRO A 15 7.82 -33.30 38.49
CA PRO A 15 7.87 -34.38 39.51
C PRO A 15 7.05 -34.13 40.77
N ASN A 16 6.62 -32.88 41.00
CA ASN A 16 5.86 -32.47 42.18
C ASN A 16 4.45 -31.91 41.84
N CYS A 17 3.98 -32.07 40.63
CA CYS A 17 2.66 -31.63 40.20
C CYS A 17 1.74 -32.85 39.99
N ILE A 18 0.48 -32.72 40.40
CA ILE A 18 -0.53 -33.78 40.25
C ILE A 18 -1.12 -33.76 38.82
N GLU A 19 -1.03 -32.62 38.13
CA GLU A 19 -1.54 -32.43 36.78
C GLU A 19 -0.45 -31.88 35.90
N ALA A 20 -0.47 -32.25 34.61
CA ALA A 20 0.40 -31.69 33.59
C ALA A 20 0.06 -30.21 33.37
N GLY A 21 1.05 -29.39 33.01
CA GLY A 21 0.83 -27.99 32.70
C GLY A 21 0.09 -27.77 31.36
N ASP A 22 -0.29 -26.54 31.09
CA ASP A 22 -0.93 -26.14 29.84
C ASP A 22 0.09 -25.79 28.77
N LEU A 23 -0.22 -26.10 27.51
CA LEU A 23 0.59 -25.75 26.36
C LEU A 23 -0.03 -24.58 25.61
N TYR A 24 0.72 -23.51 25.50
CA TYR A 24 0.28 -22.26 24.80
C TYR A 24 0.90 -22.22 23.42
N PHE A 25 0.06 -22.21 22.38
CA PHE A 25 0.47 -21.93 21.00
C PHE A 25 0.24 -20.47 20.68
N ILE A 26 1.31 -19.70 20.54
CA ILE A 26 1.23 -18.29 20.17
C ILE A 26 1.48 -18.18 18.66
N PHE A 27 0.50 -17.67 17.92
CA PHE A 27 0.58 -17.49 16.48
C PHE A 27 1.23 -16.15 16.14
N SER A 28 2.31 -16.20 15.37
CA SER A 28 2.95 -15.02 14.78
C SER A 28 2.77 -15.03 13.28
N GLN A 29 2.70 -13.84 12.67
CA GLN A 29 2.58 -13.69 11.24
C GLN A 29 3.90 -13.21 10.65
N ASN A 30 4.43 -13.95 9.67
CA ASN A 30 5.52 -13.46 8.84
C ASN A 30 4.95 -12.54 7.77
N GLU A 31 5.30 -11.26 7.82
CA GLU A 31 4.91 -10.29 6.79
C GLU A 31 5.70 -10.59 5.50
N LYS A 32 4.96 -10.77 4.39
CA LYS A 32 5.54 -10.77 3.05
C LYS A 32 5.46 -9.35 2.50
N GLN A 33 6.45 -8.95 1.68
CA GLN A 33 6.51 -7.59 1.12
C GLN A 33 5.21 -7.17 0.41
N ASP A 34 4.53 -8.12 -0.25
CA ASP A 34 3.37 -7.84 -1.10
C ASP A 34 2.02 -8.14 -0.42
N HIS A 35 2.03 -8.77 0.76
CA HIS A 35 0.81 -9.22 1.42
C HIS A 35 0.80 -8.76 2.87
N LYS A 36 -0.27 -8.10 3.26
CA LYS A 36 -0.49 -7.65 4.63
C LYS A 36 -1.87 -8.09 5.12
N ARG A 37 -1.92 -8.65 6.33
CA ARG A 37 -3.18 -8.92 7.00
C ARG A 37 -3.56 -7.74 7.89
N ILE A 38 -4.79 -7.28 7.79
CA ILE A 38 -5.39 -6.34 8.73
C ILE A 38 -6.70 -6.95 9.21
N ASN A 39 -6.75 -7.36 10.47
CA ASN A 39 -7.87 -8.13 11.04
C ASN A 39 -8.15 -9.40 10.19
N ASP A 40 -9.32 -9.47 9.59
CA ASP A 40 -9.75 -10.58 8.74
C ASP A 40 -9.51 -10.32 7.24
N ASP A 41 -9.07 -9.12 6.89
CA ASP A 41 -8.83 -8.73 5.51
C ASP A 41 -7.40 -9.04 5.06
N LEU A 42 -7.25 -9.46 3.81
CA LEU A 42 -5.98 -9.67 3.13
C LEU A 42 -5.73 -8.53 2.16
N ILE A 43 -4.71 -7.72 2.42
CA ILE A 43 -4.30 -6.63 1.55
C ILE A 43 -3.11 -7.07 0.71
N VAL A 44 -3.22 -6.88 -0.60
CA VAL A 44 -2.21 -7.25 -1.59
C VAL A 44 -1.78 -6.02 -2.37
N LYS A 45 -0.48 -5.72 -2.35
CA LYS A 45 0.12 -4.72 -3.23
C LYS A 45 0.52 -5.39 -4.53
N LYS A 46 0.09 -4.86 -5.67
CA LYS A 46 0.40 -5.41 -6.98
C LYS A 46 0.74 -4.30 -7.96
N GLN A 47 1.84 -4.50 -8.70
CA GLN A 47 2.22 -3.60 -9.77
C GLN A 47 1.49 -3.98 -11.05
N ILE A 48 0.96 -2.98 -11.76
CA ILE A 48 0.30 -3.11 -13.06
C ILE A 48 0.87 -2.08 -14.04
N LEU A 49 0.75 -2.37 -15.33
CA LEU A 49 1.18 -1.44 -16.36
C LEU A 49 0.16 -0.31 -16.57
N LEU A 50 0.62 0.85 -17.02
CA LEU A 50 -0.26 1.97 -17.36
C LEU A 50 -1.34 1.58 -18.39
N SER A 51 -1.00 0.73 -19.35
CA SER A 51 -1.96 0.23 -20.34
C SER A 51 -3.07 -0.62 -19.71
N GLU A 52 -2.73 -1.47 -18.73
CA GLU A 52 -3.70 -2.28 -17.99
C GLU A 52 -4.58 -1.40 -17.11
N ALA A 53 -4.00 -0.33 -16.53
CA ALA A 53 -4.75 0.61 -15.72
C ALA A 53 -5.77 1.45 -16.53
N LEU A 54 -5.48 1.74 -17.81
CA LEU A 54 -6.34 2.57 -18.66
C LEU A 54 -7.33 1.75 -19.51
N CYS A 55 -6.93 0.56 -19.96
CA CYS A 55 -7.69 -0.22 -20.95
C CYS A 55 -8.37 -1.46 -20.37
N GLY A 56 -8.22 -1.69 -19.07
CA GLY A 56 -8.74 -2.86 -18.39
C GLY A 56 -7.65 -3.84 -17.99
N LEU A 57 -7.86 -4.46 -16.83
CA LEU A 57 -6.95 -5.41 -16.18
C LEU A 57 -7.53 -6.82 -16.26
N SER A 58 -6.71 -7.78 -16.68
CA SER A 58 -6.96 -9.21 -16.49
C SER A 58 -5.73 -9.83 -15.85
N LEU A 59 -5.81 -10.19 -14.57
CA LEU A 59 -4.68 -10.64 -13.77
C LEU A 59 -4.95 -12.00 -13.13
N LYS A 60 -4.05 -12.96 -13.32
CA LYS A 60 -4.05 -14.21 -12.55
C LYS A 60 -3.39 -13.97 -11.20
N TYR A 61 -4.09 -14.30 -10.15
CA TYR A 61 -3.62 -14.20 -8.77
C TYR A 61 -3.66 -15.55 -8.07
N ASN A 62 -2.56 -15.93 -7.42
CA ASN A 62 -2.47 -17.13 -6.61
C ASN A 62 -2.75 -16.76 -5.15
N HIS A 63 -3.93 -17.10 -4.70
CA HIS A 63 -4.36 -16.84 -3.33
C HIS A 63 -3.59 -17.69 -2.31
N PRO A 64 -3.28 -17.19 -1.10
CA PRO A 64 -2.56 -17.98 -0.07
C PRO A 64 -3.25 -19.28 0.33
N SER A 65 -4.55 -19.42 0.10
CA SER A 65 -5.29 -20.69 0.30
C SER A 65 -4.97 -21.78 -0.72
N GLY A 66 -4.08 -21.52 -1.68
CA GLY A 66 -3.73 -22.43 -2.78
C GLY A 66 -4.60 -22.33 -4.02
N LYS A 67 -5.65 -21.51 -4.01
CA LYS A 67 -6.52 -21.30 -5.17
C LYS A 67 -5.91 -20.27 -6.12
N SER A 68 -5.96 -20.54 -7.41
CA SER A 68 -5.66 -19.54 -8.45
C SER A 68 -6.97 -18.93 -8.93
N ILE A 69 -7.03 -17.59 -8.97
CA ILE A 69 -8.18 -16.83 -9.44
C ILE A 69 -7.76 -15.89 -10.55
N VAL A 70 -8.68 -15.56 -11.44
CA VAL A 70 -8.51 -14.50 -12.44
C VAL A 70 -9.34 -13.32 -11.99
N ILE A 71 -8.72 -12.15 -11.98
CA ILE A 71 -9.32 -10.89 -11.58
C ILE A 71 -9.44 -10.05 -12.83
N GLU A 72 -10.66 -9.61 -13.14
CA GLU A 72 -10.94 -8.75 -14.28
C GLU A 72 -11.55 -7.45 -13.80
N TYR A 73 -11.08 -6.35 -14.36
CA TYR A 73 -11.62 -5.01 -14.10
C TYR A 73 -11.53 -4.18 -15.37
N ASN A 74 -12.67 -3.70 -15.86
CA ASN A 74 -12.79 -3.07 -17.17
C ASN A 74 -12.78 -1.55 -17.15
N ASP A 75 -12.87 -0.94 -15.95
CA ASP A 75 -12.81 0.51 -15.80
C ASP A 75 -11.39 0.99 -15.51
N ILE A 76 -11.20 2.30 -15.47
CA ILE A 76 -9.90 2.91 -15.20
C ILE A 76 -9.49 2.69 -13.75
N ILE A 77 -8.28 2.14 -13.58
CA ILE A 77 -7.64 1.99 -12.28
C ILE A 77 -6.81 3.23 -11.97
N THR A 78 -7.03 3.81 -10.80
CA THR A 78 -6.29 4.99 -10.32
C THR A 78 -5.32 4.62 -9.22
N ASN A 79 -4.23 5.38 -9.09
CA ASN A 79 -3.29 5.22 -7.99
C ASN A 79 -3.98 5.45 -6.63
N ASN A 80 -3.50 4.75 -5.60
CA ASN A 80 -4.00 4.85 -4.22
C ASN A 80 -5.47 4.45 -4.02
N SER A 81 -6.11 3.84 -5.01
CA SER A 81 -7.45 3.26 -4.86
C SER A 81 -7.35 1.81 -4.43
N ASN A 82 -8.28 1.39 -3.57
CA ASN A 82 -8.39 0.02 -3.09
C ASN A 82 -9.56 -0.68 -3.79
N TYR A 83 -9.28 -1.86 -4.32
CA TYR A 83 -10.24 -2.71 -5.01
C TYR A 83 -10.47 -3.97 -4.20
N LYS A 84 -11.71 -4.31 -3.90
CA LYS A 84 -12.04 -5.41 -3.00
C LYS A 84 -12.76 -6.55 -3.70
N ILE A 85 -12.53 -7.76 -3.19
CA ILE A 85 -13.31 -8.95 -3.45
C ILE A 85 -13.81 -9.44 -2.09
N ASP A 86 -15.13 -9.54 -1.94
CA ASP A 86 -15.72 -9.99 -0.69
C ASP A 86 -15.52 -11.52 -0.51
N ASP A 87 -15.49 -11.98 0.73
CA ASP A 87 -15.35 -13.40 1.13
C ASP A 87 -14.06 -14.11 0.67
N MET A 88 -13.01 -13.32 0.39
CA MET A 88 -11.69 -13.83 -0.05
C MET A 88 -10.54 -13.43 0.89
N GLY A 89 -10.84 -13.00 2.11
CA GLY A 89 -9.87 -12.74 3.16
C GLY A 89 -9.65 -13.96 4.07
N PHE A 90 -9.36 -13.69 5.34
CA PHE A 90 -9.20 -14.73 6.37
C PHE A 90 -10.55 -15.06 7.02
N TYR A 91 -10.73 -16.34 7.34
CA TYR A 91 -11.91 -16.78 8.05
C TYR A 91 -11.77 -16.46 9.55
N ASN A 92 -12.77 -15.77 10.10
CA ASN A 92 -12.87 -15.47 11.52
C ASN A 92 -13.79 -16.49 12.21
N ARG A 93 -13.24 -17.29 13.12
CA ARG A 93 -13.99 -18.34 13.82
C ARG A 93 -15.05 -17.78 14.77
N SER A 94 -14.77 -16.64 15.40
CA SER A 94 -15.69 -16.01 16.38
C SER A 94 -16.92 -15.42 15.69
N THR A 95 -16.72 -14.74 14.57
CA THR A 95 -17.84 -14.11 13.82
C THR A 95 -18.41 -15.01 12.75
N ARG A 96 -17.77 -16.16 12.44
CA ARG A 96 -18.10 -17.09 11.36
C ARG A 96 -18.20 -16.42 9.98
N ARG A 97 -17.40 -15.39 9.76
CA ARG A 97 -17.35 -14.63 8.50
C ARG A 97 -15.95 -14.68 7.90
N THR A 98 -15.88 -14.57 6.60
CA THR A 98 -14.61 -14.40 5.87
C THR A 98 -14.41 -12.92 5.57
N GLY A 99 -13.21 -12.42 5.77
CA GLY A 99 -12.84 -11.05 5.42
C GLY A 99 -12.73 -10.84 3.91
N LYS A 100 -12.20 -9.70 3.52
CA LYS A 100 -12.09 -9.27 2.12
C LYS A 100 -10.66 -9.45 1.63
N LEU A 101 -10.52 -9.67 0.32
CA LEU A 101 -9.26 -9.53 -0.40
C LEU A 101 -9.23 -8.12 -1.01
N ILE A 102 -8.24 -7.33 -0.66
CA ILE A 102 -8.12 -5.92 -1.07
C ILE A 102 -6.85 -5.78 -1.89
N PHE A 103 -6.98 -5.32 -3.14
CA PHE A 103 -5.87 -4.98 -4.00
C PHE A 103 -5.57 -3.49 -3.94
N ASN A 104 -4.31 -3.16 -3.68
CA ASN A 104 -3.75 -1.83 -3.86
C ASN A 104 -2.80 -1.87 -5.05
N PHE A 105 -3.19 -1.21 -6.15
CA PHE A 105 -2.42 -1.22 -7.38
C PHE A 105 -1.43 -0.06 -7.43
N GLU A 106 -0.18 -0.38 -7.77
CA GLU A 106 0.86 0.57 -8.11
C GLU A 106 1.03 0.59 -9.63
N ILE A 107 0.79 1.73 -10.25
CA ILE A 107 0.85 1.86 -11.71
C ILE A 107 2.28 2.14 -12.14
N ILE A 108 2.82 1.24 -12.97
CA ILE A 108 4.15 1.40 -13.57
C ILE A 108 4.01 2.20 -14.86
N PHE A 109 4.61 3.37 -14.85
CA PHE A 109 4.73 4.20 -16.05
C PHE A 109 5.92 3.75 -16.91
N PRO A 110 5.81 3.82 -18.25
CA PRO A 110 6.93 3.55 -19.13
C PRO A 110 8.04 4.58 -18.92
N ARG A 111 9.30 4.12 -18.96
CA ARG A 111 10.47 5.00 -18.75
C ARG A 111 10.64 6.01 -19.89
N SER A 112 10.30 5.62 -21.11
CA SER A 112 10.35 6.47 -22.31
C SER A 112 9.28 6.05 -23.30
N LEU A 113 8.87 6.97 -24.14
CA LEU A 113 7.98 6.75 -25.26
C LEU A 113 8.59 7.39 -26.50
N ASP A 114 8.48 6.71 -27.64
CA ASP A 114 8.82 7.29 -28.94
C ASP A 114 7.83 8.42 -29.34
N GLU A 115 8.23 9.25 -30.25
CA GLU A 115 7.44 10.43 -30.65
C GLU A 115 6.09 10.04 -31.26
N GLN A 116 6.04 8.94 -32.00
CA GLN A 116 4.81 8.46 -32.63
C GLN A 116 3.78 8.04 -31.58
N ARG A 117 4.22 7.29 -30.55
CA ARG A 117 3.34 6.89 -29.42
C ARG A 117 2.88 8.07 -28.59
N LYS A 118 3.74 9.07 -28.36
CA LYS A 118 3.34 10.30 -27.68
C LYS A 118 2.23 11.03 -28.43
N GLN A 119 2.39 11.18 -29.76
CA GLN A 119 1.39 11.85 -30.60
C GLN A 119 0.04 11.11 -30.60
N LEU A 120 0.06 9.77 -30.60
CA LEU A 120 -1.15 8.97 -30.51
C LEU A 120 -1.84 9.15 -29.15
N LEU A 121 -1.08 9.08 -28.04
CA LEU A 121 -1.63 9.30 -26.70
C LEU A 121 -2.23 10.70 -26.55
N VAL A 122 -1.58 11.75 -27.08
CA VAL A 122 -2.11 13.12 -27.06
C VAL A 122 -3.43 13.25 -27.83
N LYS A 123 -3.63 12.42 -28.87
CA LYS A 123 -4.90 12.42 -29.64
C LYS A 123 -6.01 11.66 -28.92
N LEU A 124 -5.68 10.58 -28.18
CA LEU A 124 -6.64 9.70 -27.52
C LEU A 124 -7.05 10.19 -26.15
N LEU A 125 -6.13 10.81 -25.41
CA LEU A 125 -6.41 11.29 -24.05
C LEU A 125 -7.00 12.70 -24.07
N PRO A 126 -7.85 13.04 -23.07
CA PRO A 126 -8.40 14.39 -22.95
C PRO A 126 -7.28 15.40 -22.73
N LYS A 127 -7.36 16.51 -23.44
CA LYS A 127 -6.40 17.60 -23.33
C LYS A 127 -6.85 18.61 -22.27
N ARG A 128 -5.88 19.21 -21.60
CA ARG A 128 -6.13 20.37 -20.76
C ARG A 128 -6.69 21.52 -21.63
N LYS A 129 -7.66 22.23 -21.11
CA LYS A 129 -8.14 23.44 -21.77
C LYS A 129 -6.99 24.44 -21.90
N PRO A 130 -6.83 25.11 -23.07
CA PRO A 130 -5.80 26.12 -23.20
C PRO A 130 -6.05 27.24 -22.17
N GLU A 131 -5.02 27.54 -21.40
CA GLU A 131 -5.01 28.71 -20.52
C GLU A 131 -4.53 29.89 -21.34
N ASN A 132 -5.14 31.07 -21.14
CA ASN A 132 -4.62 32.32 -21.73
C ASN A 132 -3.32 32.64 -20.97
N ILE A 133 -2.20 32.32 -21.59
CA ILE A 133 -0.87 32.62 -21.06
C ILE A 133 -0.51 34.02 -21.63
N PRO A 134 -0.31 35.03 -20.76
CA PRO A 134 0.18 36.34 -21.21
C PRO A 134 1.52 36.24 -21.93
N GLU A 135 1.79 37.10 -22.89
CA GLU A 135 3.02 37.05 -23.69
C GLU A 135 4.31 37.35 -22.89
N ASP A 136 4.17 37.97 -21.72
CA ASP A 136 5.29 38.39 -20.87
C ASP A 136 5.72 37.32 -19.84
N ILE A 137 5.26 36.05 -19.97
CA ILE A 137 5.62 34.97 -19.04
C ILE A 137 6.91 34.30 -19.49
N GLU A 138 7.85 34.17 -18.55
CA GLU A 138 9.07 33.41 -18.73
C GLU A 138 8.81 31.90 -18.71
N TYR A 139 9.50 31.16 -19.61
CA TYR A 139 9.36 29.70 -19.72
C TYR A 139 10.55 29.00 -19.07
N TYR A 140 10.26 28.12 -18.12
CA TYR A 140 11.28 27.30 -17.43
C TYR A 140 11.08 25.81 -17.74
N GLY A 141 12.18 25.15 -18.07
CA GLY A 141 12.20 23.69 -18.24
C GLY A 141 12.32 22.98 -16.90
N LEU A 142 11.53 21.89 -16.73
CA LEU A 142 11.64 21.03 -15.54
C LEU A 142 12.73 19.96 -15.74
N THR A 143 13.58 19.78 -14.73
CA THR A 143 14.56 18.69 -14.67
C THR A 143 14.20 17.77 -13.52
N LYS A 144 14.33 16.45 -13.74
CA LYS A 144 14.08 15.46 -12.68
C LYS A 144 15.21 15.56 -11.64
N THR A 145 14.87 15.83 -10.39
CA THR A 145 15.84 15.74 -9.29
C THR A 145 16.10 14.27 -8.93
N GLN A 146 17.35 13.95 -8.61
CA GLN A 146 17.77 12.59 -8.24
C GLN A 146 17.64 12.31 -6.73
N LYS A 147 17.36 13.33 -5.93
CA LYS A 147 17.18 13.18 -4.48
C LYS A 147 15.71 13.23 -4.12
N ASP A 148 15.29 12.31 -3.27
CA ASP A 148 14.06 12.49 -2.51
C ASP A 148 14.21 13.77 -1.70
N ILE A 149 13.48 14.81 -2.09
CA ILE A 149 13.51 16.08 -1.38
C ILE A 149 12.72 15.86 -0.09
N ASN A 150 13.41 15.82 1.02
CA ASN A 150 12.78 15.81 2.31
C ASN A 150 12.01 17.14 2.47
N PRO A 151 10.73 17.16 2.87
CA PRO A 151 10.02 18.43 3.10
C PRO A 151 10.75 19.40 4.02
N ARG A 152 11.67 18.92 4.86
CA ARG A 152 12.55 19.73 5.72
C ARG A 152 13.71 20.41 4.95
N ASP A 153 14.04 19.94 3.75
CA ASP A 153 15.10 20.49 2.92
C ASP A 153 14.59 21.58 1.95
N ILE A 154 13.28 21.83 1.91
CA ILE A 154 12.61 22.84 1.05
C ILE A 154 12.35 24.15 1.83
N GLY A 155 13.07 24.41 2.86
CA GLY A 155 12.99 25.68 3.57
C GLY A 155 14.37 26.13 3.92
N GLY A 156 14.72 27.33 3.51
CA GLY A 156 15.82 28.05 4.14
C GLY A 156 15.53 28.23 5.64
N PRO A 157 16.50 28.79 6.40
CA PRO A 157 16.41 28.90 7.86
C PRO A 157 15.24 29.73 8.41
N ASP A 158 14.36 30.22 7.56
CA ASP A 158 13.27 31.14 7.93
C ASP A 158 11.87 30.59 7.62
N PHE A 159 11.60 29.29 7.96
CA PHE A 159 10.24 28.79 7.87
C PHE A 159 9.46 29.26 9.10
N GLU A 160 8.70 30.33 8.91
CA GLU A 160 7.72 30.82 9.90
C GLU A 160 6.40 30.02 9.74
N ASP A 161 5.72 29.76 10.86
CA ASP A 161 4.36 29.23 10.83
C ASP A 161 3.39 30.24 10.20
N PHE A 162 2.14 29.84 9.97
CA PHE A 162 1.08 30.73 9.42
C PHE A 162 0.84 32.01 10.23
N ASN A 163 1.45 32.15 11.43
CA ASN A 163 1.33 33.30 12.33
C ASN A 163 2.65 34.07 12.43
N GLY A 164 3.70 33.73 11.66
CA GLY A 164 4.98 34.43 11.64
C GLY A 164 5.92 34.06 12.80
N ASN A 165 5.73 32.91 13.43
CA ASN A 165 6.63 32.43 14.48
C ASN A 165 7.62 31.41 13.92
N PRO A 166 8.93 31.50 14.28
CA PRO A 166 9.90 30.49 13.91
C PRO A 166 9.50 29.15 14.55
N ILE A 167 9.50 28.07 13.74
CA ILE A 167 9.25 26.72 14.24
C ILE A 167 10.54 26.25 14.92
N ASP A 168 10.62 26.42 16.23
CA ASP A 168 11.73 25.89 17.02
C ASP A 168 11.75 24.37 16.96
N ASP A 169 12.92 23.81 16.72
CA ASP A 169 13.22 22.37 16.75
C ASP A 169 12.74 21.76 18.07
N ILE A 170 11.71 20.92 17.99
CA ILE A 170 11.29 20.11 19.14
C ILE A 170 12.35 19.01 19.30
N PRO A 171 13.15 19.02 20.37
CA PRO A 171 14.13 17.97 20.61
C PRO A 171 13.39 16.64 20.81
N ALA A 172 13.73 15.64 19.99
CA ALA A 172 13.28 14.27 20.18
C ALA A 172 13.83 13.76 21.53
N GLN A 173 12.99 13.78 22.57
CA GLN A 173 13.29 13.09 23.82
C GLN A 173 13.10 11.58 23.58
N CYS A 174 14.21 10.90 23.36
CA CYS A 174 14.29 9.45 23.56
C CYS A 174 14.15 9.17 25.06
N THR A 175 12.98 8.77 25.52
CA THR A 175 12.83 8.12 26.82
C THR A 175 13.10 6.62 26.63
N GLN A 176 14.34 6.21 26.98
CA GLN A 176 14.61 4.82 27.35
C GLN A 176 14.04 4.58 28.76
N GLN A 177 13.14 3.66 28.88
CA GLN A 177 12.99 2.78 30.06
C GLN A 177 12.44 1.43 29.59
#